data_64147f95e595d06bacdfe1c762b461cc
#
_entry.id   64147f95e595d06bacdfe1c762b461cc
#
_cell.length_a   1.000
_cell.length_b   1.000
_cell.length_c   1.000
_cell.angle_alpha   90.00
_cell.angle_beta   90.00
_cell.angle_gamma   90.00
#
_symmetry.space_group_name_H-M   'P 1'
#
loop_
_entity.id
_entity.type
_entity.pdbx_description
1 polymer ?
#
loop_
_entity_poly.entity_id
_entity_poly.type
_entity_poly.pdbx_seq_one_letter_code
_entity_poly.pdbx_strand_id
1 'polypeptide(L)' 'MKYNELMRLLKKAGCYDTGKQQAGYPLWCSPKTGKCFQVSNHGKEEVATGTLKAIKRAAGI' A
#
# COMPACT_ATOMS: atom_id res chain seq x y z
N MET A 1 -2.58 8.45 9.58
CA MET A 1 -3.23 7.17 9.18
C MET A 1 -2.30 6.02 9.54
N LYS A 2 -2.84 5.00 10.17
CA LYS A 2 -2.07 3.80 10.51
C LYS A 2 -2.05 2.82 9.34
N TYR A 3 -1.04 1.94 9.30
CA TYR A 3 -0.91 0.96 8.22
C TYR A 3 -2.15 0.06 8.09
N ASN A 4 -2.78 -0.33 9.22
CA ASN A 4 -4.02 -1.11 9.17
C ASN A 4 -5.13 -0.38 8.40
N GLU A 5 -5.27 0.91 8.63
CA GLU A 5 -6.27 1.73 7.94
C GLU A 5 -5.92 1.87 6.46
N LEU A 6 -4.64 2.08 6.16
CA LEU A 6 -4.17 2.17 4.78
C LEU A 6 -4.44 0.87 4.03
N MET A 7 -4.16 -0.29 4.63
CA MET A 7 -4.42 -1.59 4.01
C MET A 7 -5.89 -1.78 3.69
N ARG A 8 -6.79 -1.38 4.60
CA ARG A 8 -8.24 -1.45 4.36
C ARG A 8 -8.64 -0.57 3.18
N LEU A 9 -8.10 0.64 3.14
CA LEU A 9 -8.37 1.58 2.06
C LEU A 9 -7.89 1.03 0.73
N LEU A 10 -6.70 0.45 0.68
CA LEU A 10 -6.14 -0.15 -0.52
C LEU A 10 -6.99 -1.32 -1.01
N LYS A 11 -7.40 -2.21 -0.12
CA LYS A 11 -8.28 -3.33 -0.48
C LYS A 11 -9.62 -2.86 -1.01
N LYS A 12 -10.20 -1.84 -0.40
CA LYS A 12 -11.45 -1.25 -0.84
C LYS A 12 -11.32 -0.65 -2.24
N ALA A 13 -10.15 -0.13 -2.58
CA ALA A 13 -9.87 0.41 -3.90
C ALA A 13 -9.53 -0.66 -4.94
N GLY A 14 -9.49 -1.93 -4.55
CA GLY A 14 -9.19 -3.04 -5.45
C GLY A 14 -7.72 -3.44 -5.47
N CYS A 15 -6.87 -2.80 -4.67
CA CYS A 15 -5.46 -3.18 -4.57
C CYS A 15 -5.31 -4.52 -3.85
N TYR A 16 -4.25 -5.22 -4.16
CA TYR A 16 -4.02 -6.56 -3.59
C TYR A 16 -2.55 -6.80 -3.32
N ASP A 17 -2.28 -7.65 -2.32
CA ASP A 17 -0.95 -8.15 -2.03
C ASP A 17 -0.63 -9.27 -3.03
N THR A 18 0.46 -9.10 -3.77
CA THR A 18 0.86 -10.08 -4.79
C THR A 18 1.42 -11.37 -4.22
N GLY A 19 1.69 -11.40 -2.91
CA GLY A 19 2.39 -12.52 -2.29
C GLY A 19 3.89 -12.48 -2.48
N LYS A 20 4.40 -11.51 -3.23
CA LYS A 20 5.83 -11.30 -3.45
C LYS A 20 6.34 -10.21 -2.53
N GLN A 21 7.65 -10.15 -2.35
CA GLN A 21 8.31 -9.12 -1.57
C GLN A 21 9.35 -8.41 -2.42
N GLN A 22 9.51 -7.12 -2.17
CA GLN A 22 10.55 -6.31 -2.79
C GLN A 22 11.28 -5.57 -1.68
N ALA A 23 12.60 -5.71 -1.62
CA ALA A 23 13.43 -5.14 -0.57
C ALA A 23 12.96 -5.53 0.85
N GLY A 24 12.40 -6.74 1.01
CA GLY A 24 11.91 -7.24 2.30
C GLY A 24 10.52 -6.77 2.70
N TYR A 25 9.83 -6.02 1.85
CA TYR A 25 8.48 -5.51 2.12
C TYR A 25 7.46 -6.14 1.19
N PRO A 26 6.23 -6.41 1.68
CA PRO A 26 5.17 -6.92 0.81
C PRO A 26 4.93 -6.00 -0.39
N LEU A 27 4.79 -6.59 -1.56
CA LEU A 27 4.52 -5.86 -2.79
C LEU A 27 3.03 -5.92 -3.11
N TRP A 28 2.40 -4.76 -3.17
CA TRP A 28 1.00 -4.60 -3.53
C TRP A 28 0.90 -4.00 -4.92
N CYS A 29 -0.16 -4.33 -5.62
CA CYS A 29 -0.44 -3.77 -6.94
C CYS A 29 -1.85 -3.20 -7.00
N SER A 30 -2.01 -2.12 -7.77
CA SER A 30 -3.28 -1.50 -8.03
C SER A 30 -3.70 -1.79 -9.47
N PRO A 31 -4.82 -2.51 -9.70
CA PRO A 31 -5.31 -2.73 -11.06
C PRO A 31 -5.81 -1.43 -11.71
N LYS A 32 -6.20 -0.46 -10.90
CA LYS A 32 -6.70 0.82 -11.37
C LYS A 32 -5.65 1.65 -12.11
N THR A 33 -4.41 1.63 -11.62
CA THR A 33 -3.30 2.38 -12.21
C THR A 33 -2.30 1.50 -12.95
N GLY A 34 -2.36 0.19 -12.71
CA GLY A 34 -1.37 -0.77 -13.21
C GLY A 34 -0.03 -0.67 -12.51
N LYS A 35 0.07 0.07 -11.41
CA LYS A 35 1.31 0.25 -10.67
C LYS A 35 1.37 -0.62 -9.44
N CYS A 36 2.59 -1.05 -9.08
CA CYS A 36 2.85 -1.81 -7.87
C CYS A 36 3.70 -0.97 -6.92
N PHE A 37 3.54 -1.22 -5.63
CA PHE A 37 4.20 -0.43 -4.59
C PHE A 37 4.42 -1.29 -3.35
N GLN A 38 5.37 -0.88 -2.52
CA GLN A 38 5.70 -1.56 -1.27
C GLN A 38 4.83 -1.01 -0.14
N VAL A 39 4.29 -1.91 0.68
CA VAL A 39 3.53 -1.53 1.88
C VAL A 39 4.12 -2.27 3.07
N SER A 40 4.67 -1.54 4.04
CA SER A 40 5.22 -2.13 5.25
C SER A 40 4.14 -2.84 6.07
N ASN A 41 4.53 -3.92 6.73
CA ASN A 41 3.61 -4.70 7.56
C ASN A 41 3.71 -4.30 9.03
N HIS A 42 3.52 -3.03 9.32
CA HIS A 42 3.57 -2.46 10.67
C HIS A 42 2.19 -1.93 11.08
N GLY A 43 1.22 -2.83 11.17
CA GLY A 43 -0.20 -2.50 11.29
C GLY A 43 -0.59 -1.40 12.27
N LYS A 44 0.07 -1.30 13.42
CA LYS A 44 -0.25 -0.30 14.45
C LYS A 44 0.53 1.00 14.33
N GLU A 45 1.52 1.05 13.45
CA GLU A 45 2.36 2.23 13.28
C GLU A 45 1.74 3.23 12.32
N GLU A 46 2.07 4.50 12.54
CA GLU A 46 1.66 5.57 11.63
C GLU A 46 2.45 5.50 10.33
N VAL A 47 1.76 5.72 9.23
CA VAL A 47 2.41 5.85 7.92
C VAL A 47 2.98 7.25 7.82
N ALA A 48 4.27 7.37 7.48
CA ALA A 48 4.89 8.67 7.24
C ALA A 48 4.14 9.40 6.12
N THR A 49 3.97 10.72 6.25
CA THR A 49 3.19 11.52 5.30
C THR A 49 3.66 11.36 3.86
N GLY A 50 4.98 11.39 3.64
CA GLY A 50 5.54 11.22 2.30
C GLY A 50 5.26 9.83 1.72
N THR A 51 5.41 8.79 2.54
CA THR A 51 5.11 7.42 2.16
C THR A 51 3.62 7.25 1.83
N LEU A 52 2.74 7.82 2.67
CA LEU A 52 1.31 7.75 2.46
C LEU A 52 0.90 8.39 1.13
N LYS A 53 1.44 9.56 0.82
CA LYS A 53 1.18 10.25 -0.44
C LYS A 53 1.64 9.43 -1.63
N ALA A 54 2.83 8.85 -1.55
CA ALA A 54 3.39 8.03 -2.63
C ALA A 54 2.53 6.78 -2.88
N ILE A 55 2.10 6.11 -1.81
CA ILE A 55 1.24 4.93 -1.91
C ILE A 55 -0.12 5.29 -2.51
N LYS A 56 -0.74 6.35 -2.03
CA LYS A 56 -2.03 6.81 -2.56
C LYS A 56 -1.95 7.15 -4.04
N ARG A 57 -0.88 7.84 -4.44
CA ARG A 57 -0.66 8.19 -5.84
C ARG A 57 -0.52 6.93 -6.71
N ALA A 58 0.29 5.97 -6.27
CA ALA A 58 0.48 4.73 -7.01
C ALA A 58 -0.79 3.89 -7.07
N ALA A 59 -1.60 3.92 -6.01
CA ALA A 59 -2.86 3.19 -5.94
C ALA A 59 -4.01 3.89 -6.68
N GLY A 60 -3.88 5.18 -6.97
CA GLY A 60 -4.92 5.95 -7.66
C GLY A 60 -6.08 6.37 -6.76
N ILE A 61 -5.78 6.61 -5.49
CA ILE A 61 -6.81 6.99 -4.51
C ILE A 61 -6.53 8.33 -3.83
#